data_f6342b311d8cac1db83d7deb614a9b0a
#
_entry.id   f6342b311d8cac1db83d7deb614a9b0a
#
_cell.length_a   1.000
_cell.length_b   1.000
_cell.length_c   1.000
_cell.angle_alpha   90.00
_cell.angle_beta   90.00
_cell.angle_gamma   90.00
#
_symmetry.space_group_name_H-M   'P 1'
#
loop_
_entity.id
_entity.type
_entity.pdbx_description
1 polymer ?
#
loop_
_entity_poly.entity_id
_entity_poly.type
_entity_poly.pdbx_seq_one_letter_code
_entity_poly.pdbx_strand_id
1 'polypeptide(L)'
;LVEQTVARYGRIDVLVNNAGISMRAMFKDLELDVMRALMDTNYWGTVYCTKYALPWLLESKGSVVGVISTAGFVGLPARTGYSASKFAIRGFLNTLRIEHINDGLHVLVFAPGFTASNIRSAALTFDGTPQGDSPREEGKMMSAEKVAGILARAIDRRTRQKVLTFVAKLYLWLDVRFPKVSDRLAYKYMAREPDSPLK
;
A
#
# COMPACT_ATOMS: atom_id res chain seq x y z
N LEU A 1 -15.27 15.20 1.86
CA LEU A 1 -14.69 14.84 0.55
C LEU A 1 -15.77 14.25 -0.37
N VAL A 2 -16.37 13.09 -0.04
CA VAL A 2 -17.37 12.40 -0.90
C VAL A 2 -18.54 13.32 -1.24
N GLU A 3 -19.21 13.90 -0.24
CA GLU A 3 -20.34 14.83 -0.43
C GLU A 3 -19.99 16.01 -1.35
N GLN A 4 -18.82 16.62 -1.16
CA GLN A 4 -18.36 17.73 -1.99
C GLN A 4 -18.10 17.30 -3.45
N THR A 5 -17.56 16.08 -3.63
CA THR A 5 -17.33 15.51 -4.98
C THR A 5 -18.65 15.29 -5.69
N VAL A 6 -19.61 14.67 -5.01
CA VAL A 6 -20.94 14.40 -5.57
C VAL A 6 -21.70 15.70 -5.84
N ALA A 7 -21.69 16.66 -4.91
CA ALA A 7 -22.33 17.95 -5.12
C ALA A 7 -21.77 18.71 -6.35
N ARG A 8 -20.49 18.52 -6.66
CA ARG A 8 -19.85 19.20 -7.78
C ARG A 8 -19.98 18.47 -9.12
N TYR A 9 -19.87 17.12 -9.11
CA TYR A 9 -19.77 16.31 -10.33
C TYR A 9 -20.94 15.36 -10.56
N GLY A 10 -21.84 15.21 -9.58
CA GLY A 10 -23.02 14.34 -9.63
C GLY A 10 -22.73 12.86 -9.48
N ARG A 11 -21.45 12.43 -9.53
CA ARG A 11 -21.04 11.02 -9.52
C ARG A 11 -19.62 10.80 -9.03
N ILE A 12 -19.29 9.55 -8.71
CA ILE A 12 -17.93 9.08 -8.46
C ILE A 12 -17.70 7.83 -9.30
N ASP A 13 -16.70 7.86 -10.17
CA ASP A 13 -16.34 6.73 -11.04
C ASP A 13 -15.12 5.96 -10.51
N VAL A 14 -14.20 6.65 -9.84
CA VAL A 14 -12.96 6.07 -9.34
C VAL A 14 -12.62 6.64 -7.96
N LEU A 15 -12.39 5.75 -7.00
CA LEU A 15 -11.78 6.08 -5.72
C LEU A 15 -10.38 5.46 -5.67
N VAL A 16 -9.36 6.31 -5.49
CA VAL A 16 -7.98 5.85 -5.27
C VAL A 16 -7.57 6.09 -3.83
N ASN A 17 -7.56 5.03 -3.03
CA ASN A 17 -7.03 5.04 -1.67
C ASN A 17 -5.50 4.95 -1.74
N ASN A 18 -4.85 6.11 -1.86
CA ASN A 18 -3.41 6.23 -2.01
C ASN A 18 -2.72 6.74 -0.74
N ALA A 19 -3.42 7.54 0.07
CA ALA A 19 -2.86 8.09 1.30
C ALA A 19 -2.28 6.99 2.19
N GLY A 20 -1.10 7.25 2.74
CA GLY A 20 -0.45 6.27 3.60
C GLY A 20 0.88 6.74 4.12
N ILE A 21 1.21 6.29 5.31
CA ILE A 21 2.47 6.51 6.00
C ILE A 21 3.23 5.19 6.17
N SER A 22 4.53 5.28 6.40
CA SER A 22 5.42 4.15 6.65
C SER A 22 6.11 4.27 8.00
N MET A 23 6.85 3.23 8.40
CA MET A 23 7.68 3.24 9.59
C MET A 23 9.02 2.54 9.33
N ARG A 24 10.00 2.79 10.19
CA ARG A 24 11.30 2.10 10.19
C ARG A 24 11.83 1.95 11.61
N ALA A 25 11.44 0.87 12.28
CA ALA A 25 11.91 0.50 13.61
C ALA A 25 11.73 -1.00 13.85
N MET A 26 12.53 -1.58 14.75
CA MET A 26 12.28 -2.94 15.23
C MET A 26 11.07 -2.95 16.17
N PHE A 27 10.27 -4.02 16.09
CA PHE A 27 9.06 -4.11 16.91
C PHE A 27 9.33 -4.08 18.42
N LYS A 28 10.46 -4.61 18.87
CA LYS A 28 10.84 -4.61 20.29
C LYS A 28 11.04 -3.21 20.88
N ASP A 29 11.38 -2.24 20.03
CA ASP A 29 11.69 -0.85 20.44
C ASP A 29 10.51 0.10 20.12
N LEU A 30 9.46 -0.39 19.43
CA LEU A 30 8.40 0.41 18.82
C LEU A 30 7.34 0.81 19.85
N GLU A 31 7.01 2.08 19.91
CA GLU A 31 5.83 2.57 20.64
C GLU A 31 4.53 2.15 19.94
N LEU A 32 3.55 1.67 20.72
CA LEU A 32 2.29 1.17 20.15
C LEU A 32 1.46 2.24 19.45
N ASP A 33 1.66 3.50 19.79
CA ASP A 33 0.96 4.61 19.12
C ASP A 33 1.41 4.77 17.67
N VAL A 34 2.65 4.40 17.32
CA VAL A 34 3.10 4.32 15.93
C VAL A 34 2.31 3.25 15.16
N MET A 35 2.06 2.09 15.78
CA MET A 35 1.23 1.05 15.18
C MET A 35 -0.21 1.54 14.94
N ARG A 36 -0.80 2.25 15.91
CA ARG A 36 -2.15 2.84 15.80
C ARG A 36 -2.19 3.85 14.66
N ALA A 37 -1.25 4.80 14.62
CA ALA A 37 -1.16 5.81 13.57
C ALA A 37 -1.10 5.20 12.15
N LEU A 38 -0.32 4.10 11.98
CA LEU A 38 -0.25 3.37 10.72
C LEU A 38 -1.58 2.70 10.34
N MET A 39 -2.27 2.08 11.31
CA MET A 39 -3.58 1.49 11.07
C MET A 39 -4.63 2.55 10.79
N ASP A 40 -4.66 3.63 11.53
CA ASP A 40 -5.65 4.71 11.37
C ASP A 40 -5.51 5.38 10.00
N THR A 41 -4.28 5.74 9.62
CA THR A 41 -4.04 6.39 8.33
C THR A 41 -4.22 5.44 7.16
N ASN A 42 -3.55 4.30 7.17
CA ASN A 42 -3.47 3.42 6.00
C ASN A 42 -4.74 2.60 5.83
N TYR A 43 -5.17 1.91 6.91
CA TYR A 43 -6.29 0.97 6.85
C TYR A 43 -7.64 1.68 7.06
N TRP A 44 -7.82 2.35 8.20
CA TRP A 44 -9.10 3.01 8.48
C TRP A 44 -9.40 4.15 7.51
N GLY A 45 -8.39 4.91 7.09
CA GLY A 45 -8.55 5.89 6.01
C GLY A 45 -9.10 5.26 4.73
N THR A 46 -8.57 4.10 4.32
CA THR A 46 -9.08 3.31 3.17
C THR A 46 -10.51 2.86 3.41
N VAL A 47 -10.83 2.32 4.60
CA VAL A 47 -12.18 1.83 4.95
C VAL A 47 -13.20 2.95 4.92
N TYR A 48 -12.92 4.09 5.57
CA TYR A 48 -13.84 5.22 5.62
C TYR A 48 -14.11 5.81 4.23
N CYS A 49 -13.06 6.10 3.46
CA CYS A 49 -13.24 6.62 2.11
C CYS A 49 -14.06 5.66 1.23
N THR A 50 -13.78 4.37 1.32
CA THR A 50 -14.52 3.36 0.57
C THR A 50 -15.96 3.26 1.03
N LYS A 51 -16.22 3.22 2.34
CA LYS A 51 -17.57 3.11 2.91
C LYS A 51 -18.52 4.21 2.41
N TYR A 52 -18.03 5.45 2.44
CA TYR A 52 -18.87 6.59 2.04
C TYR A 52 -18.98 6.77 0.52
N ALA A 53 -17.97 6.34 -0.25
CA ALA A 53 -18.01 6.41 -1.71
C ALA A 53 -18.74 5.20 -2.35
N LEU A 54 -18.88 4.09 -1.63
CA LEU A 54 -19.37 2.83 -2.17
C LEU A 54 -20.73 2.92 -2.87
N PRO A 55 -21.78 3.59 -2.32
CA PRO A 55 -23.06 3.70 -3.01
C PRO A 55 -22.93 4.31 -4.42
N TRP A 56 -22.15 5.37 -4.54
CA TRP A 56 -21.89 6.07 -5.81
C TRP A 56 -21.07 5.24 -6.80
N LEU A 57 -20.11 4.47 -6.27
CA LEU A 57 -19.28 3.56 -7.07
C LEU A 57 -20.07 2.34 -7.56
N LEU A 58 -21.06 1.88 -6.81
CA LEU A 58 -21.97 0.81 -7.24
C LEU A 58 -22.90 1.32 -8.37
N GLU A 59 -23.47 2.50 -8.22
CA GLU A 59 -24.31 3.13 -9.24
C GLU A 59 -23.55 3.35 -10.55
N SER A 60 -22.35 3.85 -10.49
CA SER A 60 -21.50 4.11 -11.66
C SER A 60 -20.82 2.85 -12.23
N LYS A 61 -20.94 1.69 -11.57
CA LYS A 61 -20.12 0.48 -11.82
C LYS A 61 -18.61 0.82 -11.83
N GLY A 62 -18.23 1.67 -10.93
CA GLY A 62 -16.93 2.32 -10.83
C GLY A 62 -15.82 1.42 -10.33
N SER A 63 -14.74 2.07 -9.88
CA SER A 63 -13.51 1.40 -9.45
C SER A 63 -13.07 1.84 -8.05
N VAL A 64 -12.80 0.87 -7.17
CA VAL A 64 -12.07 1.09 -5.90
C VAL A 64 -10.64 0.60 -6.07
N VAL A 65 -9.69 1.48 -5.80
CA VAL A 65 -8.26 1.15 -5.86
C VAL A 65 -7.65 1.30 -4.47
N GLY A 66 -6.93 0.29 -4.02
CA GLY A 66 -6.04 0.42 -2.87
C GLY A 66 -4.59 0.36 -3.29
N VAL A 67 -3.86 1.45 -3.03
CA VAL A 67 -2.41 1.50 -3.21
C VAL A 67 -1.76 0.89 -1.99
N ILE A 68 -1.33 -0.35 -2.12
CA ILE A 68 -0.62 -1.08 -1.08
C ILE A 68 0.90 -1.03 -1.31
N SER A 69 1.58 -2.10 -1.11
CA SER A 69 3.02 -2.31 -1.34
C SER A 69 3.27 -3.81 -1.50
N THR A 70 4.47 -4.21 -1.89
CA THR A 70 4.95 -5.58 -1.68
C THR A 70 4.84 -6.00 -0.21
N ALA A 71 4.98 -5.04 0.72
CA ALA A 71 4.74 -5.23 2.15
C ALA A 71 3.28 -5.61 2.52
N GLY A 72 2.33 -5.55 1.58
CA GLY A 72 0.96 -6.08 1.75
C GLY A 72 0.80 -7.53 1.29
N PHE A 73 1.88 -8.16 0.86
CA PHE A 73 1.92 -9.58 0.47
C PHE A 73 2.92 -10.38 1.30
N VAL A 74 4.01 -9.77 1.72
CA VAL A 74 5.11 -10.38 2.48
C VAL A 74 5.52 -9.47 3.62
N GLY A 75 5.98 -10.05 4.73
CA GLY A 75 6.52 -9.29 5.85
C GLY A 75 7.87 -8.66 5.49
N LEU A 76 8.06 -7.41 5.87
CA LEU A 76 9.36 -6.75 5.73
C LEU A 76 9.92 -6.41 7.12
N PRO A 77 11.16 -6.84 7.43
CA PRO A 77 11.83 -6.51 8.69
C PRO A 77 11.88 -5.00 8.93
N ALA A 78 11.73 -4.59 10.17
CA ALA A 78 11.66 -3.19 10.62
C ALA A 78 10.49 -2.38 10.00
N ARG A 79 9.44 -3.06 9.52
CA ARG A 79 8.24 -2.48 8.89
C ARG A 79 6.96 -3.15 9.41
N THR A 80 6.92 -3.63 10.65
CA THR A 80 5.84 -4.47 11.20
C THR A 80 4.47 -3.81 11.07
N GLY A 81 4.30 -2.58 11.56
CA GLY A 81 3.02 -1.87 11.47
C GLY A 81 2.64 -1.48 10.05
N TYR A 82 3.64 -1.14 9.23
CA TYR A 82 3.41 -0.85 7.81
C TYR A 82 2.93 -2.09 7.06
N SER A 83 3.63 -3.22 7.22
CA SER A 83 3.21 -4.48 6.60
C SER A 83 1.82 -4.87 7.08
N ALA A 84 1.55 -4.85 8.39
CA ALA A 84 0.26 -5.17 8.95
C ALA A 84 -0.88 -4.34 8.34
N SER A 85 -0.70 -3.01 8.23
CA SER A 85 -1.70 -2.13 7.64
C SER A 85 -1.95 -2.42 6.16
N LYS A 86 -0.90 -2.71 5.39
CA LYS A 86 -1.01 -3.03 3.95
C LYS A 86 -1.62 -4.43 3.69
N PHE A 87 -1.37 -5.41 4.56
CA PHE A 87 -2.08 -6.69 4.56
C PHE A 87 -3.56 -6.52 4.88
N ALA A 88 -3.90 -5.70 5.88
CA ALA A 88 -5.28 -5.40 6.25
C ALA A 88 -6.07 -4.79 5.07
N ILE A 89 -5.49 -3.79 4.39
CA ILE A 89 -6.09 -3.20 3.17
C ILE A 89 -6.32 -4.27 2.10
N ARG A 90 -5.34 -5.14 1.85
CA ARG A 90 -5.46 -6.21 0.84
C ARG A 90 -6.59 -7.18 1.19
N GLY A 91 -6.68 -7.60 2.46
CA GLY A 91 -7.76 -8.47 2.94
C GLY A 91 -9.12 -7.83 2.73
N PHE A 92 -9.29 -6.58 3.17
CA PHE A 92 -10.50 -5.78 2.99
C PHE A 92 -10.93 -5.69 1.51
N LEU A 93 -10.02 -5.28 0.63
CA LEU A 93 -10.31 -5.13 -0.81
C LEU A 93 -10.63 -6.47 -1.50
N ASN A 94 -9.98 -7.55 -1.09
CA ASN A 94 -10.26 -8.87 -1.65
C ASN A 94 -11.68 -9.33 -1.29
N THR A 95 -12.12 -9.08 -0.05
CA THR A 95 -13.48 -9.40 0.41
C THR A 95 -14.50 -8.51 -0.28
N LEU A 96 -14.28 -7.19 -0.30
CA LEU A 96 -15.16 -6.23 -0.99
C LEU A 96 -15.42 -6.62 -2.46
N ARG A 97 -14.41 -7.10 -3.16
CA ARG A 97 -14.54 -7.57 -4.54
C ARG A 97 -15.48 -8.76 -4.67
N ILE A 98 -15.44 -9.67 -3.71
CA ILE A 98 -16.29 -10.89 -3.71
C ILE A 98 -17.73 -10.52 -3.36
N GLU A 99 -17.91 -9.64 -2.38
CA GLU A 99 -19.24 -9.16 -1.97
C GLU A 99 -20.00 -8.48 -3.11
N HIS A 100 -19.28 -7.78 -4.00
CA HIS A 100 -19.85 -7.02 -5.13
C HIS A 100 -19.56 -7.64 -6.51
N ILE A 101 -19.38 -8.97 -6.57
CA ILE A 101 -19.01 -9.66 -7.82
C ILE A 101 -20.05 -9.50 -8.92
N ASN A 102 -21.33 -9.36 -8.53
CA ASN A 102 -22.46 -9.23 -9.45
C ASN A 102 -22.88 -7.76 -9.68
N ASP A 103 -22.34 -6.80 -8.93
CA ASP A 103 -22.76 -5.42 -8.97
C ASP A 103 -21.97 -4.58 -9.98
N GLY A 104 -20.99 -5.19 -10.63
CA GLY A 104 -20.15 -4.51 -11.62
C GLY A 104 -19.06 -3.62 -10.99
N LEU A 105 -18.88 -3.62 -9.67
CA LEU A 105 -17.79 -2.90 -9.00
C LEU A 105 -16.43 -3.48 -9.40
N HIS A 106 -15.49 -2.61 -9.82
CA HIS A 106 -14.11 -3.01 -10.03
C HIS A 106 -13.28 -2.71 -8.77
N VAL A 107 -12.51 -3.69 -8.29
CA VAL A 107 -11.61 -3.52 -7.15
C VAL A 107 -10.19 -3.91 -7.54
N LEU A 108 -9.29 -2.93 -7.54
CA LEU A 108 -7.88 -3.08 -7.89
C LEU A 108 -6.99 -3.02 -6.64
N VAL A 109 -6.23 -4.07 -6.41
CA VAL A 109 -5.09 -4.07 -5.48
C VAL A 109 -3.84 -3.68 -6.26
N PHE A 110 -3.30 -2.49 -6.01
CA PHE A 110 -2.15 -1.93 -6.71
C PHE A 110 -0.93 -1.89 -5.79
N ALA A 111 0.13 -2.59 -6.17
CA ALA A 111 1.37 -2.69 -5.40
C ALA A 111 2.54 -2.13 -6.21
N PRO A 112 2.86 -0.83 -6.06
CA PRO A 112 4.07 -0.27 -6.62
C PRO A 112 5.30 -0.87 -5.94
N GLY A 113 6.41 -0.93 -6.69
CA GLY A 113 7.73 -1.16 -6.11
C GLY A 113 8.28 0.10 -5.46
N PHE A 114 9.60 0.20 -5.37
CA PHE A 114 10.23 1.44 -4.92
C PHE A 114 9.93 2.57 -5.91
N THR A 115 9.24 3.59 -5.41
CA THR A 115 8.80 4.76 -6.17
C THR A 115 9.39 6.00 -5.50
N ALA A 116 9.91 6.93 -6.28
CA ALA A 116 10.41 8.20 -5.79
C ALA A 116 9.26 8.99 -5.13
N SER A 117 9.36 9.26 -3.84
CA SER A 117 8.34 9.95 -3.04
C SER A 117 8.84 10.25 -1.63
N ASN A 118 8.16 11.11 -0.91
CA ASN A 118 8.51 11.48 0.47
C ASN A 118 8.17 10.39 1.53
N ILE A 119 7.60 9.25 1.15
CA ILE A 119 7.15 8.23 2.10
C ILE A 119 8.28 7.67 2.97
N ARG A 120 9.52 7.70 2.48
CA ARG A 120 10.69 7.20 3.23
C ARG A 120 11.23 8.22 4.20
N SER A 121 11.41 9.46 3.78
CA SER A 121 11.83 10.56 4.68
C SER A 121 10.79 10.86 5.76
N ALA A 122 9.50 10.72 5.42
CA ALA A 122 8.39 10.87 6.35
C ALA A 122 8.06 9.58 7.12
N ALA A 123 8.82 8.50 6.96
CA ALA A 123 8.58 7.25 7.70
C ALA A 123 8.80 7.47 9.20
N LEU A 124 7.90 6.94 10.02
CA LEU A 124 7.97 7.07 11.47
C LEU A 124 9.08 6.19 12.04
N THR A 125 9.82 6.73 12.98
CA THR A 125 10.79 6.00 13.80
C THR A 125 10.07 5.26 14.93
N PHE A 126 10.82 4.71 15.88
CA PHE A 126 10.26 3.94 17.00
C PHE A 126 9.32 4.74 17.92
N ASP A 127 9.55 6.05 18.06
CA ASP A 127 8.81 7.01 18.90
C ASP A 127 7.78 7.85 18.12
N GLY A 128 7.61 7.58 16.83
CA GLY A 128 6.67 8.31 15.99
C GLY A 128 7.21 9.60 15.36
N THR A 129 8.47 9.95 15.58
CA THR A 129 9.11 11.07 14.88
C THR A 129 9.42 10.69 13.43
N PRO A 130 9.38 11.64 12.46
CA PRO A 130 9.79 11.37 11.10
C PRO A 130 11.28 11.02 11.00
N GLN A 131 11.63 10.05 10.16
CA GLN A 131 13.01 9.62 9.93
C GLN A 131 13.91 10.74 9.37
N GLY A 132 13.34 11.69 8.62
CA GLY A 132 14.06 12.81 8.01
C GLY A 132 14.66 12.47 6.64
N ASP A 133 15.47 11.42 6.55
CA ASP A 133 16.20 11.04 5.35
C ASP A 133 15.66 9.76 4.68
N SER A 134 15.90 9.63 3.38
CA SER A 134 15.65 8.38 2.66
C SER A 134 16.87 7.47 2.73
N PRO A 135 16.76 6.20 3.20
CA PRO A 135 17.88 5.25 3.19
C PRO A 135 18.22 4.75 1.79
N ARG A 136 17.63 5.32 0.76
CA ARG A 136 17.78 4.88 -0.64
C ARG A 136 17.92 6.07 -1.58
N GLU A 137 18.62 5.85 -2.68
CA GLU A 137 18.77 6.82 -3.77
C GLU A 137 17.44 6.92 -4.56
N GLU A 138 16.70 7.99 -4.33
CA GLU A 138 15.40 8.25 -4.98
C GLU A 138 15.50 8.31 -6.51
N GLY A 139 16.59 8.86 -7.04
CA GLY A 139 16.81 9.00 -8.50
C GLY A 139 16.91 7.67 -9.27
N LYS A 140 17.17 6.55 -8.58
CA LYS A 140 17.20 5.21 -9.19
C LYS A 140 15.85 4.50 -9.13
N MET A 141 14.83 5.14 -8.57
CA MET A 141 13.50 4.57 -8.42
C MET A 141 12.59 4.94 -9.60
N MET A 142 11.45 4.25 -9.67
CA MET A 142 10.40 4.61 -10.63
C MET A 142 9.78 5.95 -10.24
N SER A 143 9.60 6.88 -11.21
CA SER A 143 8.97 8.16 -10.91
C SER A 143 7.48 8.00 -10.58
N ALA A 144 6.93 8.95 -9.82
CA ALA A 144 5.52 8.98 -9.45
C ALA A 144 4.61 9.03 -10.69
N GLU A 145 4.97 9.79 -11.70
CA GLU A 145 4.22 9.95 -12.95
C GLU A 145 4.15 8.63 -13.73
N LYS A 146 5.27 7.91 -13.81
CA LYS A 146 5.30 6.58 -14.45
C LYS A 146 4.41 5.58 -13.72
N VAL A 147 4.44 5.58 -12.39
CA VAL A 147 3.59 4.73 -11.55
C VAL A 147 2.11 5.11 -11.74
N ALA A 148 1.77 6.40 -11.72
CA ALA A 148 0.42 6.90 -11.95
C ALA A 148 -0.12 6.50 -13.34
N GLY A 149 0.70 6.64 -14.39
CA GLY A 149 0.31 6.21 -15.73
C GLY A 149 0.05 4.69 -15.85
N ILE A 150 0.79 3.87 -15.08
CA ILE A 150 0.52 2.41 -15.03
C ILE A 150 -0.76 2.14 -14.25
N LEU A 151 -1.00 2.88 -13.16
CA LEU A 151 -2.23 2.78 -12.36
C LEU A 151 -3.45 3.11 -13.20
N ALA A 152 -3.46 4.24 -13.92
CA ALA A 152 -4.55 4.64 -14.80
C ALA A 152 -4.90 3.54 -15.82
N ARG A 153 -3.89 3.02 -16.53
CA ARG A 153 -4.09 1.89 -17.46
C ARG A 153 -4.61 0.61 -16.80
N ALA A 154 -4.25 0.37 -15.53
CA ALA A 154 -4.74 -0.79 -14.79
C ALA A 154 -6.22 -0.62 -14.38
N ILE A 155 -6.65 0.61 -14.11
CA ILE A 155 -8.06 0.96 -13.87
C ILE A 155 -8.87 0.78 -15.15
N ASP A 156 -8.45 1.37 -16.27
CA ASP A 156 -9.13 1.26 -17.57
C ASP A 156 -9.33 -0.19 -18.00
N ARG A 157 -8.33 -1.04 -17.77
CA ARG A 157 -8.37 -2.48 -18.09
C ARG A 157 -9.08 -3.31 -17.03
N ARG A 158 -9.62 -2.70 -15.98
CA ARG A 158 -10.27 -3.36 -14.84
C ARG A 158 -9.42 -4.51 -14.27
N THR A 159 -8.12 -4.25 -14.11
CA THR A 159 -7.15 -5.23 -13.61
C THR A 159 -7.42 -5.53 -12.13
N ARG A 160 -7.55 -6.81 -11.77
CA ARG A 160 -7.80 -7.23 -10.37
C ARG A 160 -6.63 -6.92 -9.43
N GLN A 161 -5.40 -7.14 -9.88
CA GLN A 161 -4.19 -6.95 -9.09
C GLN A 161 -3.01 -6.56 -9.98
N LYS A 162 -2.23 -5.57 -9.57
CA LYS A 162 -1.05 -5.13 -10.29
C LYS A 162 0.14 -4.96 -9.35
N VAL A 163 1.15 -5.80 -9.54
CA VAL A 163 2.48 -5.67 -8.92
C VAL A 163 3.45 -5.19 -10.01
N LEU A 164 4.18 -4.09 -9.78
CA LEU A 164 4.85 -3.39 -10.87
C LEU A 164 6.19 -4.01 -11.29
N THR A 165 7.03 -4.45 -10.37
CA THR A 165 8.39 -4.88 -10.71
C THR A 165 8.48 -6.40 -10.86
N PHE A 166 9.35 -6.85 -11.80
CA PHE A 166 9.62 -8.28 -11.96
C PHE A 166 10.22 -8.88 -10.67
N VAL A 167 11.15 -8.15 -10.05
CA VAL A 167 11.77 -8.57 -8.77
C VAL A 167 10.73 -8.77 -7.68
N ALA A 168 9.75 -7.86 -7.55
CA ALA A 168 8.67 -8.02 -6.58
C ALA A 168 7.83 -9.27 -6.88
N LYS A 169 7.46 -9.52 -8.14
CA LYS A 169 6.70 -10.72 -8.53
C LYS A 169 7.46 -12.01 -8.23
N LEU A 170 8.76 -12.03 -8.55
CA LEU A 170 9.62 -13.18 -8.27
C LEU A 170 9.74 -13.40 -6.76
N TYR A 171 9.88 -12.32 -5.97
CA TYR A 171 9.96 -12.40 -4.52
C TYR A 171 8.65 -12.93 -3.92
N LEU A 172 7.49 -12.49 -4.38
CA LEU A 172 6.18 -13.00 -3.95
C LEU A 172 6.01 -14.50 -4.28
N TRP A 173 6.47 -14.92 -5.45
CA TRP A 173 6.47 -16.34 -5.84
C TRP A 173 7.40 -17.17 -4.95
N LEU A 174 8.59 -16.64 -4.67
CA LEU A 174 9.58 -17.29 -3.79
C LEU A 174 9.02 -17.43 -2.36
N ASP A 175 8.34 -16.42 -1.85
CA ASP A 175 7.74 -16.41 -0.51
C ASP A 175 6.71 -17.53 -0.34
N VAL A 176 5.85 -17.70 -1.31
CA VAL A 176 4.85 -18.79 -1.29
C VAL A 176 5.49 -20.17 -1.39
N ARG A 177 6.56 -20.32 -2.18
CA ARG A 177 7.14 -21.63 -2.49
C ARG A 177 8.27 -22.04 -1.52
N PHE A 178 9.06 -21.06 -1.07
CA PHE A 178 10.24 -21.26 -0.24
C PHE A 178 10.32 -20.19 0.87
N PRO A 179 9.38 -20.16 1.83
CA PRO A 179 9.25 -19.05 2.80
C PRO A 179 10.53 -18.83 3.62
N LYS A 180 11.21 -19.90 4.07
CA LYS A 180 12.46 -19.76 4.83
C LYS A 180 13.59 -19.09 4.04
N VAL A 181 13.60 -19.26 2.72
CA VAL A 181 14.59 -18.60 1.83
C VAL A 181 14.18 -17.13 1.65
N SER A 182 12.90 -16.87 1.43
CA SER A 182 12.34 -15.53 1.34
C SER A 182 12.66 -14.70 2.59
N ASP A 183 12.43 -15.24 3.79
CA ASP A 183 12.71 -14.56 5.06
C ASP A 183 14.19 -14.16 5.17
N ARG A 184 15.11 -15.09 4.86
CA ARG A 184 16.56 -14.82 4.89
C ARG A 184 16.98 -13.75 3.89
N LEU A 185 16.39 -13.77 2.69
CA LEU A 185 16.66 -12.77 1.65
C LEU A 185 16.13 -11.41 2.06
N ALA A 186 14.91 -11.33 2.59
CA ALA A 186 14.34 -10.10 3.13
C ALA A 186 15.23 -9.50 4.22
N TYR A 187 15.61 -10.32 5.19
CA TYR A 187 16.50 -9.89 6.28
C TYR A 187 17.83 -9.33 5.73
N LYS A 188 18.53 -10.11 4.88
CA LYS A 188 19.81 -9.68 4.30
C LYS A 188 19.67 -8.40 3.46
N TYR A 189 18.57 -8.26 2.71
CA TYR A 189 18.31 -7.09 1.88
C TYR A 189 18.08 -5.83 2.72
N MET A 190 17.23 -5.94 3.75
CA MET A 190 16.90 -4.81 4.63
C MET A 190 18.06 -4.44 5.57
N ALA A 191 18.88 -5.42 6.00
CA ALA A 191 20.07 -5.17 6.82
C ALA A 191 21.17 -4.40 6.06
N ARG A 192 21.14 -4.39 4.72
CA ARG A 192 22.09 -3.61 3.90
C ARG A 192 21.74 -2.14 3.75
N GLU A 193 20.53 -1.76 4.15
CA GLU A 193 20.17 -0.33 4.13
C GLU A 193 21.10 0.47 5.06
N PRO A 194 21.46 1.72 4.68
CA PRO A 194 22.14 2.63 5.60
C PRO A 194 21.34 2.73 6.91
N ASP A 195 22.04 2.79 8.04
CA ASP A 195 21.47 2.90 9.40
C ASP A 195 20.32 1.91 9.68
N SER A 196 20.45 0.70 9.17
CA SER A 196 19.43 -0.34 9.34
C SER A 196 19.25 -0.70 10.82
N PRO A 197 18.00 -0.70 11.33
CA PRO A 197 17.71 -1.14 12.71
C PRO A 197 17.96 -2.64 12.93
N LEU A 198 18.34 -3.37 11.89
CA LEU A 198 18.67 -4.81 11.94
C LEU A 198 20.15 -5.09 12.24
N LYS A 199 20.95 -4.05 12.44
CA LYS A 199 22.38 -4.16 12.76
C LYS A 199 22.60 -4.09 14.26
#